data_ca048fac9e763b9426816bdfd491cb7c
#
_entry.id   ca048fac9e763b9426816bdfd491cb7c
#
_cell.length_a   1.000
_cell.length_b   1.000
_cell.length_c   1.000
_cell.angle_alpha   90.00
_cell.angle_beta   90.00
_cell.angle_gamma   90.00
#
_symmetry.space_group_name_H-M   'P 1'
#
loop_
_entity.id
_entity.type
_entity.pdbx_description
1 polymer ?
#
loop_
_entity_poly.entity_id
_entity_poly.type
_entity_poly.pdbx_seq_one_letter_code
_entity_poly.pdbx_strand_id
1 'polypeptide(L)'
;MQAQKIVAVLLQFGERNPGMTRVMVGDALVYENERLVARMNQFFDRIESSLRQVLRAAAEANGSSTPTVEANAQASVLVSFVIGRLQRYARSGFKRSPIEQMEAALRMLAR
;
A
#
# COMPACT_ATOMS: atom_id res chain seq x y z
N MET A 1 -12.97 -3.51 -7.78
CA MET A 1 -12.10 -2.46 -8.31
C MET A 1 -10.64 -2.88 -8.23
N GLN A 2 -9.86 -2.60 -9.27
CA GLN A 2 -8.47 -3.07 -9.35
C GLN A 2 -7.57 -2.50 -8.27
N ALA A 3 -7.72 -1.21 -7.94
CA ALA A 3 -6.91 -0.59 -6.90
C ALA A 3 -7.10 -1.26 -5.54
N GLN A 4 -8.34 -1.58 -5.19
CA GLN A 4 -8.64 -2.29 -3.95
C GLN A 4 -8.01 -3.68 -3.93
N LYS A 5 -8.00 -4.38 -5.07
CA LYS A 5 -7.38 -5.70 -5.18
C LYS A 5 -5.86 -5.64 -4.97
N ILE A 6 -5.21 -4.63 -5.52
CA ILE A 6 -3.77 -4.44 -5.33
C ILE A 6 -3.46 -4.27 -3.83
N VAL A 7 -4.19 -3.39 -3.16
CA VAL A 7 -4.01 -3.15 -1.72
C VAL A 7 -4.29 -4.40 -0.90
N ALA A 8 -5.39 -5.10 -1.20
CA ALA A 8 -5.78 -6.32 -0.50
C ALA A 8 -4.70 -7.40 -0.62
N VAL A 9 -4.16 -7.61 -1.81
CA VAL A 9 -3.11 -8.61 -2.04
C VAL A 9 -1.86 -8.28 -1.21
N LEU A 10 -1.46 -7.00 -1.19
CA LEU A 10 -0.29 -6.57 -0.43
C LEU A 10 -0.46 -6.79 1.08
N LEU A 11 -1.62 -6.43 1.63
CA LEU A 11 -1.88 -6.59 3.05
C LEU A 11 -2.00 -8.05 3.44
N GLN A 12 -2.63 -8.88 2.62
CA GLN A 12 -2.74 -10.33 2.85
C GLN A 12 -1.37 -11.00 2.76
N PHE A 13 -0.54 -10.58 1.82
CA PHE A 13 0.83 -11.07 1.70
C PHE A 13 1.64 -10.73 2.96
N GLY A 14 1.54 -9.50 3.43
CA GLY A 14 2.23 -9.06 4.65
C GLY A 14 1.78 -9.84 5.87
N GLU A 15 0.48 -10.12 6.01
CA GLU A 15 -0.05 -10.89 7.12
C GLU A 15 0.51 -12.32 7.14
N ARG A 16 0.62 -12.95 5.98
CA ARG A 16 1.11 -14.32 5.86
C ARG A 16 2.64 -14.42 5.96
N ASN A 17 3.34 -13.31 5.81
CA ASN A 17 4.81 -13.28 5.75
C ASN A 17 5.38 -12.24 6.71
N PRO A 18 5.35 -12.49 8.04
CA PRO A 18 5.85 -11.53 9.03
C PRO A 18 7.30 -11.12 8.78
N GLY A 19 8.16 -12.07 8.39
CA GLY A 19 9.56 -11.77 8.07
C GLY A 19 9.69 -10.76 6.94
N MET A 20 8.92 -10.93 5.86
CA MET A 20 8.94 -10.00 4.75
C MET A 20 8.34 -8.65 5.14
N THR A 21 7.33 -8.64 6.00
CA THR A 21 6.76 -7.40 6.52
C THR A 21 7.82 -6.57 7.24
N ARG A 22 8.65 -7.20 8.07
CA ARG A 22 9.75 -6.51 8.75
C ARG A 22 10.70 -5.86 7.74
N VAL A 23 11.00 -6.55 6.65
CA VAL A 23 11.84 -6.02 5.58
C VAL A 23 11.17 -4.82 4.90
N MET A 24 9.90 -4.95 4.56
CA MET A 24 9.16 -3.91 3.84
C MET A 24 9.02 -2.61 4.65
N VAL A 25 8.80 -2.72 5.96
CA VAL A 25 8.58 -1.53 6.80
C VAL A 25 9.84 -0.96 7.43
N GLY A 26 11.01 -1.52 7.08
CA GLY A 26 12.28 -0.98 7.55
C GLY A 26 12.56 -1.22 9.03
N ASP A 27 12.48 -2.47 9.46
CA ASP A 27 12.94 -2.85 10.80
C ASP A 27 14.39 -2.38 11.01
N ALA A 28 14.78 -2.11 12.26
CA ALA A 28 16.10 -1.58 12.60
C ALA A 28 17.27 -2.36 11.97
N LEU A 29 17.15 -3.69 11.89
CA LEU A 29 18.17 -4.52 11.26
C LEU A 29 18.24 -4.32 9.75
N VAL A 30 17.13 -3.94 9.12
CA VAL A 30 17.05 -3.66 7.69
C VAL A 30 17.69 -2.32 7.36
N TYR A 31 17.57 -1.33 8.26
CA TYR A 31 18.15 0.00 8.05
C TYR A 31 19.68 -0.03 7.93
N GLU A 32 20.34 -1.05 8.48
CA GLU A 32 21.77 -1.22 8.33
C GLU A 32 22.17 -1.64 6.91
N ASN A 33 21.21 -2.09 6.09
CA ASN A 33 21.45 -2.49 4.70
C ASN A 33 20.81 -1.48 3.74
N GLU A 34 21.62 -0.53 3.29
CA GLU A 34 21.16 0.55 2.39
C GLU A 34 20.57 0.02 1.08
N ARG A 35 21.09 -1.08 0.54
CA ARG A 35 20.57 -1.68 -0.71
C ARG A 35 19.16 -2.20 -0.51
N LEU A 36 18.91 -2.82 0.62
CA LEU A 36 17.60 -3.39 0.92
C LEU A 36 16.58 -2.28 1.12
N VAL A 37 16.94 -1.22 1.84
CA VAL A 37 16.09 -0.04 2.02
C VAL A 37 15.75 0.59 0.66
N ALA A 38 16.76 0.76 -0.19
CA ALA A 38 16.55 1.32 -1.54
C ALA A 38 15.60 0.46 -2.38
N ARG A 39 15.76 -0.87 -2.33
CA ARG A 39 14.87 -1.79 -3.04
C ARG A 39 13.44 -1.72 -2.54
N MET A 40 13.24 -1.57 -1.23
CA MET A 40 11.90 -1.46 -0.67
C MET A 40 11.24 -0.14 -1.06
N ASN A 41 11.99 0.96 -1.07
CA ASN A 41 11.49 2.23 -1.57
C ASN A 41 11.08 2.13 -3.04
N GLN A 42 11.91 1.49 -3.88
CA GLN A 42 11.57 1.27 -5.29
C GLN A 42 10.34 0.40 -5.46
N PHE A 43 10.19 -0.62 -4.62
CA PHE A 43 9.01 -1.49 -4.63
C PHE A 43 7.74 -0.67 -4.37
N PHE A 44 7.72 0.15 -3.33
CA PHE A 44 6.56 0.97 -3.01
C PHE A 44 6.31 2.05 -4.07
N ASP A 45 7.37 2.61 -4.68
CA ASP A 45 7.23 3.54 -5.79
C ASP A 45 6.55 2.90 -7.00
N ARG A 46 6.89 1.65 -7.30
CA ARG A 46 6.24 0.87 -8.38
C ARG A 46 4.79 0.57 -8.07
N ILE A 47 4.49 0.22 -6.82
CA ILE A 47 3.12 -0.01 -6.38
C ILE A 47 2.31 1.28 -6.54
N GLU A 48 2.85 2.40 -6.11
CA GLU A 48 2.17 3.70 -6.25
C GLU A 48 1.93 4.04 -7.72
N SER A 49 2.91 3.80 -8.58
CA SER A 49 2.79 4.01 -10.03
C SER A 49 1.68 3.15 -10.63
N SER A 50 1.61 1.87 -10.25
CA SER A 50 0.55 0.97 -10.72
C SER A 50 -0.82 1.43 -10.25
N LEU A 51 -0.92 1.90 -9.00
CA LEU A 51 -2.16 2.45 -8.47
C LEU A 51 -2.59 3.71 -9.22
N ARG A 52 -1.64 4.61 -9.53
CA ARG A 52 -1.96 5.82 -10.31
C ARG A 52 -2.55 5.48 -11.67
N GLN A 53 -1.99 4.49 -12.38
CA GLN A 53 -2.51 4.08 -13.69
C GLN A 53 -3.94 3.57 -13.61
N VAL A 54 -4.19 2.67 -12.67
CA VAL A 54 -5.50 2.06 -12.48
C VAL A 54 -6.53 3.11 -12.06
N LEU A 55 -6.16 3.97 -11.12
CA LEU A 55 -7.06 5.00 -10.60
C LEU A 55 -7.33 6.10 -11.61
N ARG A 56 -6.34 6.46 -12.43
CA ARG A 56 -6.52 7.42 -13.49
C ARG A 56 -7.53 6.93 -14.53
N ALA A 57 -7.39 5.67 -14.96
CA ALA A 57 -8.33 5.07 -15.90
C ALA A 57 -9.76 5.05 -15.34
N ALA A 58 -9.90 4.70 -14.05
CA ALA A 58 -11.20 4.71 -13.38
C ALA A 58 -11.79 6.11 -13.28
N ALA A 59 -10.98 7.12 -12.97
CA ALA A 59 -11.42 8.51 -12.88
C ALA A 59 -11.88 9.04 -14.25
N GLU A 60 -11.15 8.73 -15.33
CA GLU A 60 -11.54 9.06 -16.68
C GLU A 60 -12.88 8.42 -17.05
N ALA A 61 -13.04 7.14 -16.75
CA ALA A 61 -14.28 6.40 -17.04
C ALA A 61 -15.48 6.99 -16.27
N ASN A 62 -15.24 7.58 -15.11
CA ASN A 62 -16.27 8.21 -14.29
C ASN A 62 -16.50 9.69 -14.61
N GLY A 63 -15.86 10.20 -15.65
CA GLY A 63 -16.09 11.57 -16.13
C GLY A 63 -15.37 12.65 -15.35
N SER A 64 -14.30 12.31 -14.63
CA SER A 64 -13.51 13.31 -13.90
C SER A 64 -12.89 14.33 -14.84
N SER A 65 -12.92 15.60 -14.47
CA SER A 65 -12.25 16.67 -15.19
C SER A 65 -10.75 16.75 -14.86
N THR A 66 -10.32 16.11 -13.78
CA THR A 66 -8.94 16.10 -13.30
C THR A 66 -8.47 14.70 -12.91
N PRO A 67 -8.50 13.73 -13.86
CA PRO A 67 -8.23 12.33 -13.52
C PRO A 67 -6.82 12.09 -12.99
N THR A 68 -5.82 12.80 -13.50
CA THR A 68 -4.44 12.64 -13.05
C THR A 68 -4.25 13.17 -11.62
N VAL A 69 -4.85 14.32 -11.31
CA VAL A 69 -4.78 14.90 -9.95
C VAL A 69 -5.43 13.98 -8.94
N GLU A 70 -6.63 13.50 -9.24
CA GLU A 70 -7.35 12.56 -8.37
C GLU A 70 -6.56 11.27 -8.16
N ALA A 71 -6.05 10.69 -9.24
CA ALA A 71 -5.31 9.43 -9.17
C ALA A 71 -4.03 9.56 -8.36
N ASN A 72 -3.29 10.66 -8.52
CA ASN A 72 -2.06 10.89 -7.77
C ASN A 72 -2.35 11.00 -6.27
N ALA A 73 -3.36 11.76 -5.88
CA ALA A 73 -3.75 11.93 -4.48
C ALA A 73 -4.21 10.61 -3.87
N GLN A 74 -5.07 9.89 -4.58
CA GLN A 74 -5.63 8.64 -4.08
C GLN A 74 -4.57 7.54 -3.97
N ALA A 75 -3.67 7.44 -4.94
CA ALA A 75 -2.56 6.48 -4.89
C ALA A 75 -1.66 6.74 -3.68
N SER A 76 -1.34 8.00 -3.41
CA SER A 76 -0.55 8.39 -2.24
C SER A 76 -1.23 7.95 -0.93
N VAL A 77 -2.53 8.18 -0.80
CA VAL A 77 -3.30 7.76 0.37
C VAL A 77 -3.28 6.24 0.52
N LEU A 78 -3.48 5.49 -0.57
CA LEU A 78 -3.51 4.03 -0.52
C LEU A 78 -2.16 3.42 -0.15
N VAL A 79 -1.07 3.95 -0.70
CA VAL A 79 0.28 3.47 -0.34
C VAL A 79 0.56 3.77 1.13
N SER A 80 0.20 4.95 1.61
CA SER A 80 0.35 5.33 3.02
C SER A 80 -0.47 4.41 3.93
N PHE A 81 -1.67 4.04 3.50
CA PHE A 81 -2.52 3.09 4.23
C PHE A 81 -1.84 1.72 4.34
N VAL A 82 -1.31 1.20 3.23
CA VAL A 82 -0.60 -0.09 3.21
C VAL A 82 0.60 -0.06 4.17
N ILE A 83 1.46 0.94 4.03
CA ILE A 83 2.66 1.07 4.86
C ILE A 83 2.28 1.18 6.34
N GLY A 84 1.29 2.00 6.67
CA GLY A 84 0.83 2.18 8.05
C GLY A 84 0.29 0.90 8.66
N ARG A 85 -0.49 0.12 7.90
CA ARG A 85 -1.02 -1.16 8.37
C ARG A 85 0.09 -2.18 8.61
N LEU A 86 1.04 -2.28 7.69
CA LEU A 86 2.17 -3.20 7.83
C LEU A 86 3.08 -2.81 8.99
N GLN A 87 3.33 -1.50 9.18
CA GLN A 87 4.12 -1.02 10.32
C GLN A 87 3.46 -1.37 11.64
N ARG A 88 2.15 -1.15 11.77
CA ARG A 88 1.42 -1.47 12.99
C ARG A 88 1.43 -2.96 13.26
N TYR A 89 1.32 -3.77 12.22
CA TYR A 89 1.41 -5.22 12.34
C TYR A 89 2.76 -5.63 12.94
N ALA A 90 3.85 -5.14 12.37
CA ALA A 90 5.19 -5.43 12.87
C ALA A 90 5.41 -4.91 14.30
N ARG A 91 5.00 -3.67 14.58
CA ARG A 91 5.16 -3.04 15.91
C ARG A 91 4.36 -3.74 17.00
N SER A 92 3.25 -4.33 16.67
CA SER A 92 2.42 -5.07 17.63
C SER A 92 2.93 -6.49 17.90
N GLY A 93 4.10 -6.85 17.38
CA GLY A 93 4.63 -8.21 17.47
C GLY A 93 3.80 -9.17 16.64
N PHE A 94 3.29 -8.68 15.49
CA PHE A 94 2.47 -9.44 14.53
C PHE A 94 1.11 -9.89 15.11
N LYS A 95 0.57 -9.11 16.04
CA LYS A 95 -0.73 -9.37 16.67
C LYS A 95 -1.87 -8.57 16.04
N ARG A 96 -1.60 -7.33 15.59
CA ARG A 96 -2.60 -6.48 14.94
C ARG A 96 -2.60 -6.75 13.45
N SER A 97 -3.55 -7.56 12.98
CA SER A 97 -3.64 -7.94 11.57
C SER A 97 -3.73 -6.73 10.64
N PRO A 98 -2.94 -6.70 9.56
CA PRO A 98 -3.00 -5.59 8.59
C PRO A 98 -4.31 -5.59 7.79
N ILE A 99 -5.04 -6.70 7.77
CA ILE A 99 -6.33 -6.78 7.06
C ILE A 99 -7.53 -6.47 7.96
N GLU A 100 -7.30 -6.06 9.20
CA GLU A 100 -8.37 -5.67 10.12
C GLU A 100 -9.20 -4.54 9.51
N GLN A 101 -10.49 -4.76 9.36
CA GLN A 101 -11.44 -3.81 8.76
C GLN A 101 -11.03 -3.32 7.37
N MET A 102 -10.27 -4.12 6.65
CA MET A 102 -9.73 -3.74 5.35
C MET A 102 -10.81 -3.37 4.33
N GLU A 103 -11.88 -4.17 4.23
CA GLU A 103 -12.94 -3.94 3.25
C GLU A 103 -13.63 -2.60 3.47
N ALA A 104 -13.98 -2.29 4.72
CA ALA A 104 -14.62 -1.03 5.07
C ALA A 104 -13.70 0.16 4.79
N ALA A 105 -12.42 0.03 5.15
CA ALA A 105 -11.42 1.07 4.89
C ALA A 105 -11.24 1.32 3.40
N LEU A 106 -11.15 0.27 2.59
CA LEU A 106 -10.97 0.40 1.15
C LEU A 106 -12.19 1.02 0.46
N ARG A 107 -13.40 0.74 0.95
CA ARG A 107 -14.59 1.42 0.44
C ARG A 107 -14.55 2.93 0.67
N MET A 108 -13.93 3.37 1.76
CA MET A 108 -13.76 4.79 2.07
C MET A 108 -12.64 5.43 1.25
N LEU A 109 -11.54 4.71 1.06
CA LEU A 109 -10.32 5.26 0.47
C LEU A 109 -10.25 5.12 -1.05
N ALA A 110 -10.92 4.13 -1.62
CA ALA A 110 -10.81 3.81 -3.04
C ALA A 110 -12.20 3.53 -3.63
N ARG A 111 -13.04 4.53 -3.61
CA ARG A 111 -14.38 4.49 -4.18
C ARG A 111 -14.36 4.35 -5.69
#